data_b4daa82d5e592a571cd469bad666fe2a
#
_entry.id   b4daa82d5e592a571cd469bad666fe2a
#
_cell.length_a   1.000
_cell.length_b   1.000
_cell.length_c   1.000
_cell.angle_alpha   90.00
_cell.angle_beta   90.00
_cell.angle_gamma   90.00
#
_symmetry.space_group_name_H-M   'P 1'
#
loop_
_entity.id
_entity.type
_entity.pdbx_description
1 polymer ?
#
loop_
_entity_poly.entity_id
_entity_poly.type
_entity_poly.pdbx_seq_one_letter_code
_entity_poly.pdbx_strand_id
1 'polypeptide(L)'
;MDSLIEVMPNWEDELFGYNQGTLSILLLSLLGSIVVRISLAKIISGAKLSLGIEADVAKKAIQQSSGTLATAAATAIMMKIIGLLAEAQNGLMPEYVPNIILPIIELVFYVALVSWAFKLVPAVYSIVDRFDGDGEMEGSTKTLISSLESLMRFIIIAFGSVMIASSLGFDLSAILAGLGISGIALALAAKDSISNIFGAITVLLDRPFEVGDFVVIGGSEGEVIEINLRTTLIRTSIDSVITFPNASLVNTAVENYGLRRWRRYQPLLHLDLKSDPEAIEAFCNGILESINSNPKTTKKDASSVRVSTIGTQSIDISCNLYWDTSSGTEEKNLRQDFLLDVMRTAQALDLHFFEPRVRRTISE
;
A
#
# COMPACT_ATOMS: atom_id res chain seq x y z
N MET A 1 -7.68 -47.92 17.93
CA MET A 1 -7.76 -48.06 19.40
C MET A 1 -7.56 -49.48 19.83
N ASP A 2 -8.17 -50.46 19.18
CA ASP A 2 -8.03 -51.89 19.47
C ASP A 2 -6.57 -52.42 19.45
N SER A 3 -5.72 -51.82 18.62
CA SER A 3 -4.29 -52.14 18.55
C SER A 3 -3.46 -51.66 19.76
N LEU A 4 -3.94 -50.65 20.46
CA LEU A 4 -3.28 -50.16 21.70
C LEU A 4 -3.71 -50.95 22.93
N ILE A 5 -4.92 -51.51 22.94
CA ILE A 5 -5.44 -52.39 24.00
C ILE A 5 -4.65 -53.70 24.01
N GLU A 6 -4.28 -54.23 22.84
CA GLU A 6 -3.49 -55.44 22.69
C GLU A 6 -2.06 -55.31 23.24
N VAL A 7 -1.48 -54.08 23.23
CA VAL A 7 -0.11 -53.81 23.72
C VAL A 7 -0.03 -53.55 25.20
N MET A 8 -1.16 -53.20 25.88
CA MET A 8 -1.21 -52.93 27.31
C MET A 8 -2.22 -53.84 27.98
N PRO A 9 -1.78 -55.00 28.52
CA PRO A 9 -2.68 -56.02 29.06
C PRO A 9 -3.51 -55.57 30.30
N ASN A 10 -3.16 -54.46 30.95
CA ASN A 10 -3.87 -53.92 32.11
C ASN A 10 -4.60 -52.60 31.80
N TRP A 11 -4.99 -52.39 30.56
CA TRP A 11 -5.61 -51.11 30.11
C TRP A 11 -6.89 -50.79 30.86
N GLU A 12 -7.69 -51.81 31.20
CA GLU A 12 -8.99 -51.70 31.85
C GLU A 12 -8.92 -51.81 33.37
N ASP A 13 -7.76 -52.18 33.94
CA ASP A 13 -7.59 -52.30 35.41
C ASP A 13 -7.74 -50.91 36.06
N GLU A 14 -8.44 -50.88 37.20
CA GLU A 14 -8.62 -49.67 37.99
C GLU A 14 -7.44 -49.40 38.92
N LEU A 15 -6.84 -48.22 38.81
CA LEU A 15 -5.87 -47.73 39.77
C LEU A 15 -6.45 -46.46 40.44
N PHE A 16 -6.62 -46.51 41.77
CA PHE A 16 -7.30 -45.42 42.51
C PHE A 16 -8.71 -45.11 42.06
N GLY A 17 -9.45 -46.09 41.52
CA GLY A 17 -10.80 -45.91 41.00
C GLY A 17 -10.87 -45.35 39.56
N TYR A 18 -9.76 -45.35 38.84
CA TYR A 18 -9.67 -44.86 37.46
C TYR A 18 -8.97 -45.87 36.55
N ASN A 19 -9.36 -45.91 35.32
CA ASN A 19 -8.79 -46.76 34.30
C ASN A 19 -7.30 -46.43 34.06
N GLN A 20 -6.43 -47.43 34.19
CA GLN A 20 -4.96 -47.28 34.04
C GLN A 20 -4.56 -46.75 32.68
N GLY A 21 -5.29 -47.10 31.61
CA GLY A 21 -5.04 -46.60 30.27
C GLY A 21 -5.20 -45.09 30.16
N THR A 22 -6.29 -44.56 30.72
CA THR A 22 -6.54 -43.10 30.74
C THR A 22 -5.47 -42.36 31.55
N LEU A 23 -5.11 -42.84 32.71
CA LEU A 23 -4.05 -42.25 33.54
C LEU A 23 -2.70 -42.28 32.83
N SER A 24 -2.38 -43.36 32.11
CA SER A 24 -1.15 -43.50 31.35
C SER A 24 -1.08 -42.49 30.19
N ILE A 25 -2.18 -42.29 29.46
CA ILE A 25 -2.23 -41.31 28.36
C ILE A 25 -2.13 -39.87 28.90
N LEU A 26 -2.79 -39.56 30.02
CA LEU A 26 -2.68 -38.24 30.65
C LEU A 26 -1.23 -37.98 31.11
N LEU A 27 -0.55 -38.95 31.67
CA LEU A 27 0.84 -38.84 32.06
C LEU A 27 1.77 -38.67 30.85
N LEU A 28 1.54 -39.43 29.77
CA LEU A 28 2.28 -39.31 28.52
C LEU A 28 2.04 -37.95 27.84
N SER A 29 0.81 -37.44 27.87
CA SER A 29 0.48 -36.12 27.33
C SER A 29 1.17 -35.01 28.12
N LEU A 30 1.24 -35.12 29.44
CA LEU A 30 1.96 -34.18 30.30
C LEU A 30 3.47 -34.22 30.03
N LEU A 31 4.07 -35.40 29.97
CA LEU A 31 5.50 -35.55 29.63
C LEU A 31 5.81 -35.06 28.23
N GLY A 32 4.96 -35.39 27.26
CA GLY A 32 5.07 -34.92 25.89
C GLY A 32 5.00 -33.37 25.80
N SER A 33 4.08 -32.75 26.54
CA SER A 33 3.97 -31.28 26.57
C SER A 33 5.20 -30.59 27.16
N ILE A 34 5.79 -31.19 28.20
CA ILE A 34 7.06 -30.72 28.81
C ILE A 34 8.21 -30.81 27.79
N VAL A 35 8.33 -31.95 27.09
CA VAL A 35 9.36 -32.15 26.06
C VAL A 35 9.18 -31.12 24.91
N VAL A 36 7.95 -30.94 24.44
CA VAL A 36 7.64 -29.94 23.41
C VAL A 36 8.03 -28.54 23.88
N ARG A 37 7.65 -28.15 25.10
CA ARG A 37 8.01 -26.87 25.69
C ARG A 37 9.52 -26.62 25.69
N ILE A 38 10.30 -27.62 26.19
CA ILE A 38 11.76 -27.50 26.29
C ILE A 38 12.41 -27.45 24.90
N SER A 39 11.97 -28.33 24.01
CA SER A 39 12.50 -28.42 22.64
C SER A 39 12.19 -27.17 21.83
N LEU A 40 10.95 -26.70 21.86
CA LEU A 40 10.51 -25.51 21.12
C LEU A 40 11.20 -24.24 21.65
N ALA A 41 11.31 -24.08 22.96
CA ALA A 41 12.02 -22.98 23.58
C ALA A 41 13.49 -22.94 23.16
N LYS A 42 14.16 -24.08 23.08
CA LYS A 42 15.55 -24.21 22.60
C LYS A 42 15.67 -23.93 21.12
N ILE A 43 14.76 -24.45 20.29
CA ILE A 43 14.75 -24.20 18.83
C ILE A 43 14.57 -22.73 18.53
N ILE A 44 13.58 -22.08 19.15
CA ILE A 44 13.29 -20.65 18.90
C ILE A 44 14.42 -19.76 19.43
N SER A 45 14.97 -20.06 20.63
CA SER A 45 16.10 -19.31 21.19
C SER A 45 17.40 -19.52 20.43
N GLY A 46 17.58 -20.69 19.82
CA GLY A 46 18.76 -21.08 19.04
C GLY A 46 18.63 -20.77 17.53
N ALA A 47 17.43 -20.50 17.05
CA ALA A 47 17.23 -20.11 15.67
C ALA A 47 17.99 -18.80 15.43
N LYS A 48 19.13 -18.88 14.73
CA LYS A 48 19.73 -17.70 14.10
C LYS A 48 18.71 -17.22 13.07
N LEU A 49 17.90 -16.21 13.44
CA LEU A 49 17.04 -15.58 12.47
C LEU A 49 17.94 -15.01 11.37
N SER A 50 18.09 -15.76 10.28
CA SER A 50 18.81 -15.37 9.06
C SER A 50 18.07 -14.27 8.29
N LEU A 51 17.12 -13.61 8.92
CA LEU A 51 16.29 -12.54 8.37
C LEU A 51 17.02 -11.19 8.21
N GLY A 52 18.36 -11.15 8.37
CA GLY A 52 19.11 -9.90 8.18
C GLY A 52 18.64 -8.74 9.07
N ILE A 53 17.91 -9.03 10.14
CA ILE A 53 17.45 -8.03 11.10
C ILE A 53 18.57 -7.87 12.13
N GLU A 54 19.41 -6.86 11.94
CA GLU A 54 20.42 -6.46 12.92
C GLU A 54 19.84 -5.82 14.19
N ALA A 55 18.53 -5.72 14.30
CA ALA A 55 17.87 -5.09 15.42
C ALA A 55 17.93 -6.00 16.65
N ASP A 56 18.88 -5.73 17.53
CA ASP A 56 19.05 -6.38 18.84
C ASP A 56 17.76 -6.42 19.66
N VAL A 57 16.87 -5.43 19.50
CA VAL A 57 15.59 -5.32 20.20
C VAL A 57 14.61 -6.41 19.76
N ALA A 58 14.43 -6.64 18.45
CA ALA A 58 13.54 -7.68 17.93
C ALA A 58 14.03 -9.07 18.32
N LYS A 59 15.34 -9.31 18.19
CA LYS A 59 15.97 -10.58 18.59
C LYS A 59 15.79 -10.84 20.08
N LYS A 60 15.98 -9.83 20.93
CA LYS A 60 15.78 -9.91 22.38
C LYS A 60 14.30 -10.16 22.72
N ALA A 61 13.36 -9.49 22.07
CA ALA A 61 11.92 -9.70 22.26
C ALA A 61 11.51 -11.14 21.89
N ILE A 62 11.96 -11.65 20.75
CA ILE A 62 11.69 -13.02 20.30
C ILE A 62 12.31 -14.05 21.25
N GLN A 63 13.54 -13.84 21.69
CA GLN A 63 14.19 -14.74 22.66
C GLN A 63 13.48 -14.73 24.01
N GLN A 64 13.10 -13.56 24.53
CA GLN A 64 12.36 -13.44 25.79
C GLN A 64 10.95 -14.02 25.72
N SER A 65 10.33 -14.03 24.55
CA SER A 65 8.99 -14.59 24.33
C SER A 65 8.98 -16.08 24.02
N SER A 66 10.14 -16.68 23.69
CA SER A 66 10.25 -18.10 23.27
C SER A 66 9.68 -19.08 24.30
N GLY A 67 9.95 -18.85 25.59
CA GLY A 67 9.44 -19.71 26.68
C GLY A 67 7.92 -19.64 26.84
N THR A 68 7.32 -18.46 26.66
CA THR A 68 5.85 -18.28 26.75
C THR A 68 5.15 -18.88 25.54
N LEU A 69 5.71 -18.72 24.33
CA LEU A 69 5.21 -19.36 23.12
C LEU A 69 5.27 -20.89 23.23
N ALA A 70 6.39 -21.41 23.70
CA ALA A 70 6.56 -22.84 23.89
C ALA A 70 5.58 -23.39 24.95
N THR A 71 5.26 -22.61 26.00
CA THR A 71 4.24 -22.99 26.98
C THR A 71 2.84 -23.00 26.35
N ALA A 72 2.48 -21.97 25.56
CA ALA A 72 1.20 -21.93 24.86
C ALA A 72 1.06 -23.13 23.90
N ALA A 73 2.08 -23.41 23.09
CA ALA A 73 2.06 -24.56 22.19
C ALA A 73 1.91 -25.90 22.92
N ALA A 74 2.63 -26.10 24.02
CA ALA A 74 2.56 -27.34 24.83
C ALA A 74 1.17 -27.53 25.47
N THR A 75 0.58 -26.44 26.00
CA THR A 75 -0.78 -26.51 26.59
C THR A 75 -1.85 -26.71 25.51
N ALA A 76 -1.70 -26.10 24.32
CA ALA A 76 -2.61 -26.33 23.20
C ALA A 76 -2.62 -27.80 22.75
N ILE A 77 -1.45 -28.41 22.63
CA ILE A 77 -1.32 -29.87 22.34
C ILE A 77 -1.99 -30.71 23.40
N MET A 78 -1.76 -30.39 24.66
CA MET A 78 -2.35 -31.10 25.79
C MET A 78 -3.88 -31.01 25.80
N MET A 79 -4.43 -29.82 25.57
CA MET A 79 -5.89 -29.60 25.41
C MET A 79 -6.47 -30.45 24.26
N LYS A 80 -5.79 -30.47 23.11
CA LYS A 80 -6.22 -31.28 21.95
C LYS A 80 -6.24 -32.77 22.28
N ILE A 81 -5.22 -33.27 22.96
CA ILE A 81 -5.12 -34.70 23.37
C ILE A 81 -6.25 -35.04 24.36
N ILE A 82 -6.45 -34.20 25.39
CA ILE A 82 -7.51 -34.42 26.38
C ILE A 82 -8.90 -34.37 25.73
N GLY A 83 -9.14 -33.43 24.83
CA GLY A 83 -10.41 -33.31 24.07
C GLY A 83 -10.70 -34.56 23.24
N LEU A 84 -9.70 -35.06 22.49
CA LEU A 84 -9.82 -36.29 21.69
C LEU A 84 -10.09 -37.52 22.57
N LEU A 85 -9.47 -37.60 23.75
CA LEU A 85 -9.70 -38.67 24.69
C LEU A 85 -11.12 -38.61 25.30
N ALA A 86 -11.60 -37.41 25.62
CA ALA A 86 -12.95 -37.21 26.15
C ALA A 86 -14.02 -37.65 25.15
N GLU A 87 -13.82 -37.35 23.85
CA GLU A 87 -14.69 -37.79 22.76
C GLU A 87 -14.65 -39.31 22.53
N ALA A 88 -13.45 -39.90 22.62
CA ALA A 88 -13.26 -41.31 22.29
C ALA A 88 -13.74 -42.30 23.39
N GLN A 89 -13.81 -41.87 24.63
CA GLN A 89 -14.01 -42.79 25.77
C GLN A 89 -15.40 -42.72 26.43
N ASN A 90 -16.43 -42.13 25.84
CA ASN A 90 -17.84 -42.23 26.27
C ASN A 90 -18.07 -42.50 27.81
N GLY A 91 -17.43 -41.70 28.69
CA GLY A 91 -17.60 -41.82 30.13
C GLY A 91 -16.53 -42.57 30.93
N LEU A 92 -15.47 -43.07 30.28
CA LEU A 92 -14.32 -43.70 30.94
C LEU A 92 -13.30 -42.69 31.50
N MET A 93 -13.43 -41.41 31.13
CA MET A 93 -12.58 -40.36 31.65
C MET A 93 -13.11 -39.83 32.97
N PRO A 94 -12.25 -39.69 34.01
CA PRO A 94 -12.69 -39.12 35.29
C PRO A 94 -13.31 -37.72 35.12
N GLU A 95 -14.48 -37.46 35.75
CA GLU A 95 -15.22 -36.20 35.62
C GLU A 95 -14.39 -34.97 36.02
N TYR A 96 -13.40 -35.11 36.89
CA TYR A 96 -12.54 -33.97 37.27
C TYR A 96 -11.60 -33.53 36.14
N VAL A 97 -11.31 -34.39 35.15
CA VAL A 97 -10.43 -34.03 34.02
C VAL A 97 -11.08 -32.98 33.11
N PRO A 98 -12.29 -33.18 32.54
CA PRO A 98 -12.95 -32.17 31.75
C PRO A 98 -13.43 -30.97 32.59
N ASN A 99 -13.82 -31.19 33.86
CA ASN A 99 -14.46 -30.16 34.67
C ASN A 99 -13.49 -29.28 35.48
N ILE A 100 -12.26 -29.76 35.77
CA ILE A 100 -11.28 -29.04 36.59
C ILE A 100 -9.95 -28.91 35.86
N ILE A 101 -9.38 -29.97 35.31
CA ILE A 101 -8.04 -29.96 34.73
C ILE A 101 -8.05 -29.18 33.40
N LEU A 102 -9.02 -29.44 32.56
CA LEU A 102 -9.11 -28.77 31.23
C LEU A 102 -9.23 -27.25 31.36
N PRO A 103 -10.12 -26.65 32.17
CA PRO A 103 -10.18 -25.20 32.38
C PRO A 103 -8.88 -24.61 32.95
N ILE A 104 -8.15 -25.35 33.80
CA ILE A 104 -6.84 -24.90 34.31
C ILE A 104 -5.81 -24.84 33.18
N ILE A 105 -5.79 -25.82 32.29
CA ILE A 105 -4.89 -25.86 31.14
C ILE A 105 -5.24 -24.75 30.15
N GLU A 106 -6.54 -24.50 29.92
CA GLU A 106 -7.02 -23.37 29.09
C GLU A 106 -6.59 -22.03 29.67
N LEU A 107 -6.72 -21.87 30.99
CA LEU A 107 -6.26 -20.65 31.66
C LEU A 107 -4.73 -20.45 31.47
N VAL A 108 -3.95 -21.47 31.65
CA VAL A 108 -2.48 -21.42 31.44
C VAL A 108 -2.16 -21.10 29.97
N PHE A 109 -2.90 -21.68 29.04
CA PHE A 109 -2.76 -21.42 27.61
C PHE A 109 -2.99 -19.95 27.30
N TYR A 110 -4.14 -19.36 27.71
CA TYR A 110 -4.46 -17.96 27.42
C TYR A 110 -3.50 -16.99 28.11
N VAL A 111 -3.11 -17.25 29.36
CA VAL A 111 -2.11 -16.45 30.07
C VAL A 111 -0.74 -16.51 29.36
N ALA A 112 -0.34 -17.69 28.88
CA ALA A 112 0.90 -17.83 28.12
C ALA A 112 0.84 -17.12 26.78
N LEU A 113 -0.30 -17.21 26.07
CA LEU A 113 -0.53 -16.56 24.79
C LEU A 113 -0.50 -15.03 24.92
N VAL A 114 -1.22 -14.47 25.90
CA VAL A 114 -1.24 -13.04 26.19
C VAL A 114 0.16 -12.54 26.58
N SER A 115 0.85 -13.29 27.45
CA SER A 115 2.23 -12.95 27.84
C SER A 115 3.19 -12.99 26.66
N TRP A 116 3.01 -13.92 25.73
CA TRP A 116 3.80 -14.01 24.51
C TRP A 116 3.55 -12.80 23.61
N ALA A 117 2.29 -12.48 23.33
CA ALA A 117 1.92 -11.32 22.52
C ALA A 117 2.44 -10.01 23.13
N PHE A 118 2.31 -9.84 24.45
CA PHE A 118 2.79 -8.67 25.17
C PHE A 118 4.32 -8.48 25.07
N LYS A 119 5.09 -9.59 25.12
CA LYS A 119 6.55 -9.56 24.96
C LYS A 119 7.02 -9.28 23.54
N LEU A 120 6.15 -9.47 22.53
CA LEU A 120 6.46 -9.14 21.14
C LEU A 120 6.25 -7.66 20.78
N VAL A 121 5.49 -6.92 21.58
CA VAL A 121 5.20 -5.50 21.28
C VAL A 121 6.47 -4.67 21.03
N PRO A 122 7.58 -4.80 21.80
CA PRO A 122 8.80 -4.04 21.54
C PRO A 122 9.49 -4.37 20.19
N ALA A 123 9.14 -5.48 19.54
CA ALA A 123 9.68 -5.82 18.23
C ALA A 123 9.17 -4.86 17.13
N VAL A 124 8.02 -4.22 17.33
CA VAL A 124 7.46 -3.21 16.43
C VAL A 124 8.44 -2.03 16.27
N TYR A 125 9.07 -1.60 17.35
CA TYR A 125 10.11 -0.56 17.31
C TYR A 125 11.21 -0.89 16.29
N SER A 126 11.71 -2.12 16.32
CA SER A 126 12.80 -2.55 15.42
C SER A 126 12.39 -2.60 13.95
N ILE A 127 11.11 -2.81 13.68
CA ILE A 127 10.60 -2.82 12.30
C ILE A 127 10.55 -1.39 11.78
N VAL A 128 10.03 -0.45 12.56
CA VAL A 128 9.91 0.96 12.15
C VAL A 128 11.29 1.61 12.02
N ASP A 129 12.20 1.37 12.95
CA ASP A 129 13.59 1.85 12.93
C ASP A 129 14.34 1.50 11.64
N ARG A 130 14.02 0.34 11.05
CA ARG A 130 14.60 -0.10 9.79
C ARG A 130 14.11 0.68 8.57
N PHE A 131 12.89 1.21 8.61
CA PHE A 131 12.33 2.00 7.51
C PHE A 131 12.77 3.46 7.53
N ASP A 132 13.25 3.95 8.66
CA ASP A 132 13.65 5.35 8.86
C ASP A 132 15.09 5.67 8.37
N GLY A 133 15.86 4.68 7.95
CA GLY A 133 17.10 4.75 7.13
C GLY A 133 18.28 5.61 7.64
N ASP A 134 18.07 6.63 8.44
CA ASP A 134 19.06 7.69 8.77
C ASP A 134 19.64 7.64 10.19
N GLY A 135 19.37 6.58 10.96
CA GLY A 135 20.10 6.27 12.22
C GLY A 135 19.77 7.13 13.45
N GLU A 136 19.08 8.23 13.34
CA GLU A 136 18.56 9.02 14.46
C GLU A 136 17.09 9.35 14.25
N MET A 137 16.21 8.54 14.84
CA MET A 137 14.78 8.86 14.84
C MET A 137 14.53 10.22 15.47
N GLU A 138 13.84 11.08 14.75
CA GLU A 138 13.35 12.37 15.25
C GLU A 138 12.44 12.17 16.46
N GLY A 139 12.46 13.11 17.42
CA GLY A 139 11.69 12.97 18.67
C GLY A 139 10.19 12.71 18.48
N SER A 140 9.62 13.20 17.37
CA SER A 140 8.23 12.97 16.95
C SER A 140 7.97 11.49 16.64
N THR A 141 8.85 10.82 15.89
CA THR A 141 8.75 9.40 15.52
C THR A 141 8.83 8.48 16.73
N LYS A 142 9.74 8.78 17.68
CA LYS A 142 9.83 8.03 18.96
C LYS A 142 8.53 8.11 19.76
N THR A 143 7.91 9.28 19.82
CA THR A 143 6.65 9.49 20.54
C THR A 143 5.50 8.70 19.88
N LEU A 144 5.43 8.70 18.55
CA LEU A 144 4.43 7.94 17.81
C LEU A 144 4.57 6.43 18.04
N ILE A 145 5.79 5.90 17.98
CA ILE A 145 6.06 4.46 18.23
C ILE A 145 5.68 4.09 19.67
N SER A 146 6.09 4.88 20.67
CA SER A 146 5.73 4.64 22.07
C SER A 146 4.22 4.65 22.30
N SER A 147 3.50 5.53 21.61
CA SER A 147 2.03 5.59 21.65
C SER A 147 1.41 4.35 21.02
N LEU A 148 1.94 3.91 19.88
CA LEU A 148 1.50 2.71 19.20
C LEU A 148 1.74 1.44 20.05
N GLU A 149 2.93 1.33 20.66
CA GLU A 149 3.22 0.24 21.60
C GLU A 149 2.25 0.20 22.78
N SER A 150 1.94 1.37 23.35
CA SER A 150 1.01 1.49 24.48
C SER A 150 -0.41 1.06 24.07
N LEU A 151 -0.85 1.47 22.88
CA LEU A 151 -2.13 1.06 22.31
C LEU A 151 -2.19 -0.45 22.06
N MET A 152 -1.13 -1.04 21.48
CA MET A 152 -1.04 -2.49 21.25
C MET A 152 -1.09 -3.26 22.58
N ARG A 153 -0.36 -2.83 23.61
CA ARG A 153 -0.39 -3.41 24.94
C ARG A 153 -1.78 -3.36 25.55
N PHE A 154 -2.45 -2.21 25.43
CA PHE A 154 -3.84 -2.06 25.91
C PHE A 154 -4.79 -3.04 25.19
N ILE A 155 -4.71 -3.16 23.87
CA ILE A 155 -5.52 -4.09 23.08
C ILE A 155 -5.25 -5.53 23.50
N ILE A 156 -3.98 -5.93 23.65
CA ILE A 156 -3.60 -7.29 24.06
C ILE A 156 -4.17 -7.60 25.46
N ILE A 157 -4.07 -6.69 26.42
CA ILE A 157 -4.62 -6.87 27.76
C ILE A 157 -6.14 -6.95 27.70
N ALA A 158 -6.81 -6.06 26.95
CA ALA A 158 -8.27 -6.05 26.86
C ALA A 158 -8.82 -7.36 26.28
N PHE A 159 -8.32 -7.80 25.12
CA PHE A 159 -8.71 -9.07 24.51
C PHE A 159 -8.27 -10.28 25.35
N GLY A 160 -7.08 -10.24 25.92
CA GLY A 160 -6.56 -11.28 26.78
C GLY A 160 -7.40 -11.48 28.04
N SER A 161 -7.85 -10.40 28.66
CA SER A 161 -8.73 -10.50 29.85
C SER A 161 -10.10 -11.11 29.52
N VAL A 162 -10.64 -10.80 28.34
CA VAL A 162 -11.87 -11.44 27.85
C VAL A 162 -11.68 -12.95 27.64
N MET A 163 -10.58 -13.35 27.00
CA MET A 163 -10.25 -14.78 26.79
C MET A 163 -10.07 -15.54 28.13
N ILE A 164 -9.35 -14.92 29.06
CA ILE A 164 -9.14 -15.51 30.39
C ILE A 164 -10.45 -15.61 31.17
N ALA A 165 -11.29 -14.57 31.15
CA ALA A 165 -12.58 -14.60 31.83
C ALA A 165 -13.53 -15.65 31.23
N SER A 166 -13.50 -15.82 29.88
CA SER A 166 -14.25 -16.88 29.20
C SER A 166 -13.80 -18.29 29.66
N SER A 167 -12.50 -18.53 29.83
CA SER A 167 -12.00 -19.83 30.30
C SER A 167 -12.37 -20.13 31.77
N LEU A 168 -12.70 -19.08 32.53
CA LEU A 168 -13.21 -19.24 33.91
C LEU A 168 -14.73 -19.44 33.98
N GLY A 169 -15.41 -19.54 32.83
CA GLY A 169 -16.85 -19.76 32.70
C GLY A 169 -17.73 -18.54 32.85
N PHE A 170 -17.18 -17.33 32.77
CA PHE A 170 -17.99 -16.10 32.75
C PHE A 170 -18.72 -15.96 31.42
N ASP A 171 -20.00 -15.62 31.44
CA ASP A 171 -20.74 -15.26 30.25
C ASP A 171 -20.38 -13.83 29.82
N LEU A 172 -19.66 -13.73 28.74
CA LEU A 172 -19.16 -12.48 28.21
C LEU A 172 -19.94 -12.00 26.98
N SER A 173 -21.06 -12.64 26.64
CA SER A 173 -21.85 -12.35 25.45
C SER A 173 -22.23 -10.88 25.32
N ALA A 174 -22.67 -10.25 26.43
CA ALA A 174 -23.01 -8.83 26.44
C ALA A 174 -21.77 -7.92 26.25
N ILE A 175 -20.63 -8.29 26.83
CA ILE A 175 -19.37 -7.54 26.66
C ILE A 175 -18.88 -7.65 25.23
N LEU A 176 -18.90 -8.85 24.65
CA LEU A 176 -18.49 -9.08 23.25
C LEU A 176 -19.41 -8.34 22.27
N ALA A 177 -20.73 -8.33 22.52
CA ALA A 177 -21.67 -7.56 21.71
C ALA A 177 -21.36 -6.04 21.78
N GLY A 178 -21.10 -5.51 22.97
CA GLY A 178 -20.71 -4.10 23.17
C GLY A 178 -19.38 -3.75 22.50
N LEU A 179 -18.38 -4.63 22.63
CA LEU A 179 -17.08 -4.46 21.94
C LEU A 179 -17.24 -4.54 20.41
N GLY A 180 -18.14 -5.39 19.90
CA GLY A 180 -18.45 -5.48 18.48
C GLY A 180 -19.02 -4.19 17.92
N ILE A 181 -20.03 -3.61 18.61
CA ILE A 181 -20.63 -2.33 18.22
C ILE A 181 -19.58 -1.19 18.28
N SER A 182 -18.80 -1.14 19.36
CA SER A 182 -17.73 -0.14 19.53
C SER A 182 -16.65 -0.30 18.47
N GLY A 183 -16.33 -1.55 18.07
CA GLY A 183 -15.39 -1.88 17.00
C GLY A 183 -15.85 -1.37 15.64
N ILE A 184 -17.16 -1.51 15.33
CA ILE A 184 -17.74 -0.96 14.11
C ILE A 184 -17.63 0.56 14.09
N ALA A 185 -17.96 1.23 15.19
CA ALA A 185 -17.85 2.68 15.30
C ALA A 185 -16.39 3.16 15.09
N LEU A 186 -15.43 2.47 15.70
CA LEU A 186 -14.00 2.76 15.54
C LEU A 186 -13.53 2.50 14.09
N ALA A 187 -13.99 1.41 13.46
CA ALA A 187 -13.65 1.10 12.07
C ALA A 187 -14.18 2.17 11.10
N LEU A 188 -15.41 2.67 11.33
CA LEU A 188 -15.96 3.79 10.57
C LEU A 188 -15.18 5.08 10.78
N ALA A 189 -14.74 5.36 11.99
CA ALA A 189 -13.91 6.53 12.28
C ALA A 189 -12.51 6.42 11.64
N ALA A 190 -11.94 5.23 11.53
CA ALA A 190 -10.62 4.98 10.93
C ALA A 190 -10.67 4.80 9.39
N LYS A 191 -11.84 4.68 8.78
CA LYS A 191 -12.04 4.34 7.37
C LYS A 191 -11.20 5.18 6.41
N ASP A 192 -11.20 6.51 6.58
CA ASP A 192 -10.50 7.40 5.66
C ASP A 192 -8.97 7.24 5.76
N SER A 193 -8.45 7.02 6.97
CA SER A 193 -7.02 6.77 7.16
C SER A 193 -6.58 5.47 6.51
N ILE A 194 -7.37 4.40 6.70
CA ILE A 194 -7.12 3.09 6.09
C ILE A 194 -7.22 3.19 4.56
N SER A 195 -8.22 3.90 4.03
CA SER A 195 -8.38 4.11 2.59
C SER A 195 -7.18 4.82 1.96
N ASN A 196 -6.59 5.81 2.65
CA ASN A 196 -5.40 6.50 2.17
C ASN A 196 -4.16 5.58 2.15
N ILE A 197 -3.99 4.71 3.15
CA ILE A 197 -2.90 3.73 3.17
C ILE A 197 -3.03 2.75 2.00
N PHE A 198 -4.23 2.20 1.76
CA PHE A 198 -4.47 1.36 0.59
C PHE A 198 -4.29 2.10 -0.72
N GLY A 199 -4.67 3.38 -0.78
CA GLY A 199 -4.40 4.25 -1.92
C GLY A 199 -2.90 4.38 -2.21
N ALA A 200 -2.07 4.61 -1.18
CA ALA A 200 -0.62 4.64 -1.33
C ALA A 200 -0.07 3.31 -1.85
N ILE A 201 -0.51 2.19 -1.28
CA ILE A 201 -0.09 0.85 -1.73
C ILE A 201 -0.46 0.63 -3.21
N THR A 202 -1.67 1.01 -3.63
CA THR A 202 -2.10 0.90 -5.03
C THR A 202 -1.22 1.74 -5.95
N VAL A 203 -0.97 3.00 -5.61
CA VAL A 203 -0.09 3.89 -6.40
C VAL A 203 1.32 3.31 -6.53
N LEU A 204 1.88 2.77 -5.45
CA LEU A 204 3.23 2.17 -5.44
C LEU A 204 3.32 0.86 -6.22
N LEU A 205 2.26 0.05 -6.23
CA LEU A 205 2.22 -1.22 -6.97
C LEU A 205 1.95 -1.02 -8.46
N ASP A 206 0.93 -0.22 -8.81
CA ASP A 206 0.48 0.01 -10.18
C ASP A 206 1.36 1.03 -10.92
N ARG A 207 2.07 1.89 -10.17
CA ARG A 207 2.99 2.92 -10.66
C ARG A 207 2.42 3.77 -11.80
N PRO A 208 1.24 4.37 -11.64
CA PRO A 208 0.71 5.26 -12.67
C PRO A 208 1.61 6.48 -12.89
N PHE A 209 2.40 6.85 -11.90
CA PHE A 209 3.46 7.86 -11.91
C PHE A 209 4.52 7.53 -10.85
N GLU A 210 5.71 8.11 -11.01
CA GLU A 210 6.82 8.01 -10.07
C GLU A 210 7.23 9.40 -9.56
N VAL A 211 8.03 9.44 -8.49
CA VAL A 211 8.61 10.71 -8.01
C VAL A 211 9.51 11.28 -9.09
N GLY A 212 9.32 12.56 -9.42
CA GLY A 212 9.97 13.27 -10.53
C GLY A 212 9.13 13.36 -11.81
N ASP A 213 8.02 12.61 -11.92
CA ASP A 213 7.12 12.73 -13.06
C ASP A 213 6.30 14.03 -12.99
N PHE A 214 6.12 14.67 -14.16
CA PHE A 214 5.21 15.77 -14.30
C PHE A 214 3.81 15.24 -14.64
N VAL A 215 2.84 15.50 -13.77
CA VAL A 215 1.50 14.92 -13.84
C VAL A 215 0.41 16.01 -13.81
N VAL A 216 -0.76 15.65 -14.32
CA VAL A 216 -2.00 16.44 -14.15
C VAL A 216 -3.00 15.56 -13.38
N ILE A 217 -3.42 16.02 -12.22
CA ILE A 217 -4.33 15.33 -11.32
C ILE A 217 -5.49 16.26 -10.98
N GLY A 218 -6.71 15.89 -11.39
CA GLY A 218 -7.90 16.69 -11.07
C GLY A 218 -7.83 18.14 -11.55
N GLY A 219 -7.12 18.41 -12.68
CA GLY A 219 -6.94 19.74 -13.24
C GLY A 219 -5.76 20.55 -12.65
N SER A 220 -5.06 20.00 -11.66
CA SER A 220 -3.82 20.60 -11.13
C SER A 220 -2.62 19.93 -11.75
N GLU A 221 -1.64 20.70 -12.21
CA GLU A 221 -0.42 20.20 -12.84
C GLU A 221 0.82 20.46 -11.99
N GLY A 222 1.77 19.54 -12.01
CA GLY A 222 3.03 19.69 -11.30
C GLY A 222 3.89 18.43 -11.31
N GLU A 223 5.08 18.56 -10.74
CA GLU A 223 6.03 17.47 -10.55
C GLU A 223 5.76 16.75 -9.23
N VAL A 224 5.73 15.43 -9.26
CA VAL A 224 5.58 14.59 -8.06
C VAL A 224 6.87 14.68 -7.24
N ILE A 225 6.81 15.26 -6.04
CA ILE A 225 7.98 15.43 -5.18
C ILE A 225 8.09 14.32 -4.13
N GLU A 226 6.94 13.77 -3.68
CA GLU A 226 6.92 12.77 -2.61
C GLU A 226 5.62 11.98 -2.61
N ILE A 227 5.72 10.68 -2.33
CA ILE A 227 4.57 9.79 -2.11
C ILE A 227 4.68 9.25 -0.70
N ASN A 228 3.88 9.80 0.20
CA ASN A 228 3.81 9.40 1.61
C ASN A 228 2.73 8.34 1.83
N LEU A 229 2.67 7.78 3.05
CA LEU A 229 1.68 6.78 3.45
C LEU A 229 0.22 7.25 3.31
N ARG A 230 -0.05 8.55 3.46
CA ARG A 230 -1.39 9.13 3.39
C ARG A 230 -1.59 10.04 2.19
N THR A 231 -0.56 10.74 1.77
CA THR A 231 -0.65 11.84 0.81
C THR A 231 0.45 11.76 -0.22
N THR A 232 0.16 12.23 -1.43
CA THR A 232 1.12 12.52 -2.49
C THR A 232 1.22 14.02 -2.67
N LEU A 233 2.46 14.53 -2.76
CA LEU A 233 2.79 15.93 -2.89
C LEU A 233 3.23 16.23 -4.31
N ILE A 234 2.65 17.25 -4.93
CA ILE A 234 3.10 17.75 -6.24
C ILE A 234 3.53 19.21 -6.13
N ARG A 235 4.59 19.58 -6.83
CA ARG A 235 5.10 20.94 -6.96
C ARG A 235 4.65 21.55 -8.28
N THR A 236 3.91 22.62 -8.21
CA THR A 236 3.41 23.32 -9.40
C THR A 236 4.50 24.16 -10.07
N SER A 237 4.24 24.60 -11.30
CA SER A 237 5.15 25.48 -12.06
C SER A 237 5.43 26.82 -11.38
N ILE A 238 4.58 27.25 -10.44
CA ILE A 238 4.75 28.48 -9.65
C ILE A 238 5.38 28.21 -8.28
N ASP A 239 6.00 27.04 -8.09
CA ASP A 239 6.68 26.59 -6.86
C ASP A 239 5.76 26.41 -5.64
N SER A 240 4.46 26.29 -5.80
CA SER A 240 3.54 25.89 -4.74
C SER A 240 3.46 24.37 -4.62
N VAL A 241 3.12 23.88 -3.43
CA VAL A 241 2.94 22.44 -3.18
C VAL A 241 1.44 22.16 -3.00
N ILE A 242 0.93 21.22 -3.79
CA ILE A 242 -0.43 20.69 -3.65
C ILE A 242 -0.34 19.30 -3.03
N THR A 243 -1.17 19.05 -2.03
CA THR A 243 -1.24 17.78 -1.31
C THR A 243 -2.50 17.02 -1.71
N PHE A 244 -2.36 15.86 -2.29
CA PHE A 244 -3.46 14.96 -2.64
C PHE A 244 -3.56 13.81 -1.64
N PRO A 245 -4.76 13.54 -1.07
CA PRO A 245 -4.99 12.30 -0.34
C PRO A 245 -4.86 11.09 -1.29
N ASN A 246 -4.09 10.08 -0.92
CA ASN A 246 -3.85 8.92 -1.80
C ASN A 246 -5.14 8.15 -2.14
N ALA A 247 -6.12 8.12 -1.23
CA ALA A 247 -7.43 7.52 -1.49
C ALA A 247 -8.16 8.17 -2.67
N SER A 248 -7.95 9.47 -2.92
CA SER A 248 -8.55 10.17 -4.06
C SER A 248 -7.87 9.84 -5.37
N LEU A 249 -6.57 9.55 -5.37
CA LEU A 249 -5.79 9.25 -6.57
C LEU A 249 -6.22 7.97 -7.26
N VAL A 250 -6.65 6.98 -6.48
CA VAL A 250 -7.16 5.70 -7.01
C VAL A 250 -8.41 5.88 -7.89
N ASN A 251 -9.21 6.91 -7.61
CA ASN A 251 -10.47 7.18 -8.30
C ASN A 251 -10.40 8.39 -9.25
N THR A 252 -9.25 9.06 -9.33
CA THR A 252 -9.06 10.27 -10.15
C THR A 252 -8.22 9.91 -11.37
N ALA A 253 -8.63 10.40 -12.54
CA ALA A 253 -7.80 10.26 -13.73
C ALA A 253 -6.49 11.03 -13.55
N VAL A 254 -5.37 10.37 -13.81
CA VAL A 254 -4.03 10.95 -13.77
C VAL A 254 -3.48 10.94 -15.19
N GLU A 255 -3.12 12.13 -15.70
CA GLU A 255 -2.38 12.25 -16.95
C GLU A 255 -0.90 12.42 -16.63
N ASN A 256 -0.09 11.42 -17.03
CA ASN A 256 1.35 11.43 -16.76
C ASN A 256 2.14 11.92 -17.97
N TYR A 257 2.69 13.11 -17.84
CA TYR A 257 3.53 13.72 -18.86
C TYR A 257 4.99 13.23 -18.84
N GLY A 258 5.43 12.57 -17.77
CA GLY A 258 6.73 11.90 -17.69
C GLY A 258 6.83 10.71 -18.65
N LEU A 259 5.70 10.03 -18.92
CA LEU A 259 5.62 8.88 -19.83
C LEU A 259 5.39 9.23 -21.30
N ARG A 260 5.41 10.50 -21.67
CA ARG A 260 5.23 10.91 -23.09
C ARG A 260 6.38 10.42 -23.93
N ARG A 261 6.06 9.81 -25.06
CA ARG A 261 7.06 9.35 -26.04
C ARG A 261 7.59 10.50 -26.90
N TRP A 262 6.75 11.53 -27.14
CA TRP A 262 7.03 12.70 -27.95
C TRP A 262 6.15 13.86 -27.52
N ARG A 263 6.58 15.06 -27.84
CA ARG A 263 5.84 16.29 -27.56
C ARG A 263 5.12 16.74 -28.82
N ARG A 264 3.81 16.74 -28.77
CA ARG A 264 2.95 17.18 -29.86
C ARG A 264 2.70 18.69 -29.74
N TYR A 265 2.83 19.41 -30.86
CA TYR A 265 2.48 20.83 -30.96
C TYR A 265 1.50 21.03 -32.10
N GLN A 266 0.39 21.72 -31.84
CA GLN A 266 -0.70 21.96 -32.81
C GLN A 266 -1.10 23.41 -32.81
N PRO A 267 -0.29 24.32 -33.38
CA PRO A 267 -0.70 25.70 -33.54
C PRO A 267 -1.70 25.86 -34.68
N LEU A 268 -2.60 26.81 -34.52
CA LEU A 268 -3.47 27.29 -35.55
C LEU A 268 -2.94 28.65 -36.01
N LEU A 269 -2.64 28.80 -37.32
CA LEU A 269 -2.15 30.02 -37.92
C LEU A 269 -3.29 30.67 -38.67
N HIS A 270 -3.45 31.98 -38.52
CA HIS A 270 -4.51 32.74 -39.17
C HIS A 270 -3.92 33.66 -40.22
N LEU A 271 -4.21 33.39 -41.50
CA LEU A 271 -3.81 34.23 -42.63
C LEU A 271 -4.97 35.17 -43.06
N ASP A 272 -4.62 36.27 -43.73
CA ASP A 272 -5.60 37.18 -44.29
C ASP A 272 -6.42 36.50 -45.41
N LEU A 273 -7.72 36.77 -45.48
CA LEU A 273 -8.62 36.24 -46.51
C LEU A 273 -8.23 36.68 -47.96
N LYS A 274 -7.41 37.69 -48.08
CA LYS A 274 -6.93 38.18 -49.39
C LYS A 274 -5.69 37.45 -49.89
N SER A 275 -5.19 36.50 -49.10
CA SER A 275 -4.02 35.70 -49.46
C SER A 275 -4.30 34.89 -50.73
N ASP A 276 -3.31 34.85 -51.62
CA ASP A 276 -3.39 34.08 -52.85
C ASP A 276 -3.35 32.58 -52.55
N PRO A 277 -4.24 31.75 -53.14
CA PRO A 277 -4.28 30.30 -52.90
C PRO A 277 -2.97 29.60 -53.25
N GLU A 278 -2.27 29.98 -54.30
CA GLU A 278 -1.00 29.39 -54.71
C GLU A 278 0.11 29.72 -53.70
N ALA A 279 0.11 30.96 -53.17
CA ALA A 279 1.02 31.33 -52.08
C ALA A 279 0.73 30.59 -50.80
N ILE A 280 -0.54 30.29 -50.44
CA ILE A 280 -0.92 29.49 -49.30
C ILE A 280 -0.43 28.05 -49.46
N GLU A 281 -0.57 27.45 -50.64
CA GLU A 281 -0.08 26.09 -50.90
C GLU A 281 1.46 26.04 -50.76
N ALA A 282 2.16 27.01 -51.37
CA ALA A 282 3.61 27.14 -51.22
C ALA A 282 4.05 27.29 -49.74
N PHE A 283 3.30 28.08 -48.96
CA PHE A 283 3.52 28.27 -47.54
C PHE A 283 3.36 26.98 -46.77
N CYS A 284 2.26 26.23 -46.97
CA CYS A 284 2.03 24.94 -46.30
C CYS A 284 3.14 23.95 -46.62
N ASN A 285 3.57 23.86 -47.88
CA ASN A 285 4.65 22.96 -48.29
C ASN A 285 6.00 23.39 -47.71
N GLY A 286 6.33 24.67 -47.72
CA GLY A 286 7.56 25.22 -47.13
C GLY A 286 7.67 24.99 -45.62
N ILE A 287 6.58 25.20 -44.88
CA ILE A 287 6.54 24.90 -43.44
C ILE A 287 6.64 23.39 -43.17
N LEU A 288 5.98 22.56 -43.97
CA LEU A 288 6.09 21.09 -43.82
C LEU A 288 7.52 20.62 -44.10
N GLU A 289 8.22 21.20 -45.07
CA GLU A 289 9.62 20.91 -45.36
C GLU A 289 10.53 21.34 -44.20
N SER A 290 10.31 22.54 -43.63
CA SER A 290 11.03 23.01 -42.43
C SER A 290 10.82 22.04 -41.23
N ILE A 291 9.58 21.62 -40.97
CA ILE A 291 9.27 20.64 -39.94
C ILE A 291 10.05 19.35 -40.18
N ASN A 292 10.05 18.81 -41.39
CA ASN A 292 10.65 17.55 -41.74
C ASN A 292 12.18 17.55 -41.77
N SER A 293 12.76 18.74 -42.02
CA SER A 293 14.23 18.94 -42.01
C SER A 293 14.80 19.04 -40.59
N ASN A 294 13.98 19.39 -39.59
CA ASN A 294 14.45 19.51 -38.22
C ASN A 294 14.81 18.10 -37.65
N PRO A 295 16.05 17.90 -37.15
CA PRO A 295 16.53 16.60 -36.66
C PRO A 295 15.74 16.10 -35.44
N LYS A 296 15.10 16.98 -34.67
CA LYS A 296 14.26 16.63 -33.51
C LYS A 296 12.83 16.26 -33.89
N THR A 297 12.42 16.47 -35.15
CA THR A 297 11.08 16.06 -35.60
C THR A 297 11.00 14.55 -35.70
N THR A 298 10.06 13.99 -34.98
CA THR A 298 9.67 12.58 -35.06
C THR A 298 8.29 12.45 -35.72
N LYS A 299 7.87 11.23 -36.07
CA LYS A 299 6.57 10.97 -36.72
C LYS A 299 6.31 11.88 -37.95
N LYS A 300 7.29 11.99 -38.83
CA LYS A 300 7.21 12.84 -40.03
C LYS A 300 5.97 12.58 -40.88
N ASP A 301 5.58 11.30 -40.99
CA ASP A 301 4.38 10.88 -41.74
C ASP A 301 3.04 11.39 -41.12
N ALA A 302 3.04 11.65 -39.81
CA ALA A 302 1.89 12.17 -39.07
C ALA A 302 1.92 13.70 -38.95
N SER A 303 3.05 14.33 -39.31
CA SER A 303 3.19 15.77 -39.36
C SER A 303 2.44 16.34 -40.57
N SER A 304 1.74 17.44 -40.37
CA SER A 304 0.95 18.03 -41.45
C SER A 304 0.79 19.53 -41.23
N VAL A 305 0.72 20.25 -42.36
CA VAL A 305 0.38 21.67 -42.43
C VAL A 305 -0.67 21.81 -43.52
N ARG A 306 -1.88 22.20 -43.16
CA ARG A 306 -3.02 22.23 -44.11
C ARG A 306 -3.98 23.34 -43.75
N VAL A 307 -4.63 23.89 -44.79
CA VAL A 307 -5.80 24.73 -44.61
C VAL A 307 -6.87 23.90 -43.92
N SER A 308 -7.35 24.35 -42.79
CA SER A 308 -8.39 23.66 -42.00
C SER A 308 -9.77 24.30 -42.22
N THR A 309 -9.84 25.62 -42.28
CA THR A 309 -11.09 26.34 -42.39
C THR A 309 -10.88 27.69 -43.09
N ILE A 310 -11.86 28.08 -43.88
CA ILE A 310 -11.96 29.47 -44.37
C ILE A 310 -13.07 30.14 -43.56
N GLY A 311 -12.65 30.94 -42.59
CA GLY A 311 -13.55 31.67 -41.70
C GLY A 311 -14.11 32.95 -42.29
N THR A 312 -14.81 33.70 -41.48
CA THR A 312 -15.37 35.02 -41.89
C THR A 312 -14.32 36.11 -41.96
N GLN A 313 -13.18 35.93 -41.32
CA GLN A 313 -12.14 36.97 -41.21
C GLN A 313 -10.73 36.44 -41.50
N SER A 314 -10.49 35.12 -41.45
CA SER A 314 -9.18 34.50 -41.68
C SER A 314 -9.28 33.18 -42.41
N ILE A 315 -8.17 32.79 -43.03
CA ILE A 315 -7.92 31.43 -43.49
C ILE A 315 -7.09 30.75 -42.43
N ASP A 316 -7.61 29.68 -41.89
CA ASP A 316 -7.01 28.98 -40.79
C ASP A 316 -6.18 27.79 -41.26
N ILE A 317 -4.89 27.79 -40.91
CA ILE A 317 -3.95 26.71 -41.21
C ILE A 317 -3.64 25.94 -39.93
N SER A 318 -4.03 24.68 -39.93
CA SER A 318 -3.70 23.74 -38.84
C SER A 318 -2.34 23.12 -39.11
N CYS A 319 -1.45 23.30 -38.15
CA CYS A 319 -0.16 22.60 -38.10
C CYS A 319 -0.23 21.48 -37.07
N ASN A 320 0.38 20.36 -37.37
CA ASN A 320 0.52 19.24 -36.45
C ASN A 320 1.95 18.67 -36.56
N LEU A 321 2.71 18.77 -35.49
CA LEU A 321 4.09 18.31 -35.46
C LEU A 321 4.44 17.64 -34.14
N TYR A 322 5.49 16.83 -34.18
CA TYR A 322 5.91 16.01 -33.06
C TYR A 322 7.42 16.13 -32.88
N TRP A 323 7.86 16.43 -31.68
CA TRP A 323 9.27 16.50 -31.32
C TRP A 323 9.68 15.36 -30.39
N ASP A 324 10.85 14.81 -30.63
CA ASP A 324 11.52 13.84 -29.76
C ASP A 324 12.41 14.60 -28.77
N THR A 325 11.81 14.97 -27.65
CA THR A 325 12.51 15.63 -26.54
C THR A 325 11.81 15.34 -25.21
N SER A 326 12.60 15.07 -24.18
CA SER A 326 12.13 14.99 -22.80
C SER A 326 12.16 16.33 -22.08
N SER A 327 12.99 17.28 -22.55
CA SER A 327 13.20 18.59 -21.92
C SER A 327 12.11 19.60 -22.26
N GLY A 328 11.50 20.20 -21.23
CA GLY A 328 10.56 21.31 -21.40
C GLY A 328 11.20 22.59 -21.94
N THR A 329 12.48 22.83 -21.62
CA THR A 329 13.24 23.98 -22.15
C THR A 329 13.55 23.80 -23.62
N GLU A 330 13.97 22.60 -24.03
CA GLU A 330 14.20 22.27 -25.43
C GLU A 330 12.90 22.39 -26.27
N GLU A 331 11.76 21.92 -25.73
CA GLU A 331 10.47 22.11 -26.39
C GLU A 331 10.15 23.59 -26.64
N LYS A 332 10.39 24.46 -25.65
CA LYS A 332 10.17 25.91 -25.79
C LYS A 332 11.04 26.51 -26.89
N ASN A 333 12.30 26.08 -26.99
CA ASN A 333 13.22 26.52 -28.05
C ASN A 333 12.74 26.05 -29.43
N LEU A 334 12.40 24.77 -29.57
CA LEU A 334 11.86 24.20 -30.80
C LEU A 334 10.57 24.89 -31.26
N ARG A 335 9.72 25.24 -30.31
CA ARG A 335 8.50 26.00 -30.58
C ARG A 335 8.79 27.42 -31.09
N GLN A 336 9.77 28.08 -30.47
CA GLN A 336 10.22 29.42 -30.93
C GLN A 336 10.83 29.35 -32.33
N ASP A 337 11.72 28.41 -32.58
CA ASP A 337 12.37 28.23 -33.89
C ASP A 337 11.33 27.97 -34.99
N PHE A 338 10.37 27.06 -34.71
CA PHE A 338 9.26 26.82 -35.63
C PHE A 338 8.46 28.07 -35.93
N LEU A 339 8.08 28.85 -34.92
CA LEU A 339 7.29 30.07 -35.12
C LEU A 339 8.07 31.13 -35.91
N LEU A 340 9.38 31.24 -35.70
CA LEU A 340 10.23 32.14 -36.49
C LEU A 340 10.35 31.65 -37.95
N ASP A 341 10.43 30.35 -38.20
CA ASP A 341 10.41 29.82 -39.57
C ASP A 341 9.07 30.07 -40.26
N VAL A 342 7.96 29.94 -39.56
CA VAL A 342 6.63 30.30 -40.03
C VAL A 342 6.60 31.78 -40.47
N MET A 343 7.13 32.70 -39.65
CA MET A 343 7.18 34.12 -39.98
C MET A 343 8.08 34.41 -41.20
N ARG A 344 9.26 33.78 -41.28
CA ARG A 344 10.18 33.95 -42.41
C ARG A 344 9.55 33.46 -43.72
N THR A 345 8.88 32.31 -43.69
CA THR A 345 8.23 31.72 -44.87
C THR A 345 7.06 32.58 -45.34
N ALA A 346 6.26 33.09 -44.40
CA ALA A 346 5.17 33.99 -44.72
C ALA A 346 5.68 35.29 -45.38
N GLN A 347 6.75 35.87 -44.83
CA GLN A 347 7.36 37.09 -45.37
C GLN A 347 7.95 36.85 -46.78
N ALA A 348 8.59 35.70 -47.02
CA ALA A 348 9.15 35.36 -48.33
C ALA A 348 8.10 35.19 -49.43
N LEU A 349 6.85 34.87 -49.06
CA LEU A 349 5.71 34.64 -49.96
C LEU A 349 4.72 35.81 -49.96
N ASP A 350 5.08 36.93 -49.34
CA ASP A 350 4.22 38.15 -49.20
C ASP A 350 2.84 37.85 -48.58
N LEU A 351 2.82 36.85 -47.67
CA LEU A 351 1.63 36.46 -46.93
C LEU A 351 1.53 37.25 -45.63
N HIS A 352 0.34 37.76 -45.37
CA HIS A 352 0.03 38.52 -44.16
C HIS A 352 -0.77 37.65 -43.17
N PHE A 353 -0.43 37.72 -41.90
CA PHE A 353 -1.26 37.16 -40.84
C PHE A 353 -2.49 38.01 -40.63
N PHE A 354 -3.56 37.39 -40.19
CA PHE A 354 -4.83 38.07 -39.92
C PHE A 354 -4.64 39.18 -38.88
N GLU A 355 -5.07 40.40 -39.26
CA GLU A 355 -5.18 41.54 -38.37
C GLU A 355 -6.67 41.89 -38.15
N PRO A 356 -7.14 42.05 -36.90
CA PRO A 356 -8.52 42.42 -36.60
C PRO A 356 -8.86 43.77 -37.24
N ARG A 357 -9.75 43.78 -38.26
CA ARG A 357 -10.19 44.99 -38.93
C ARG A 357 -11.39 45.59 -38.19
N VAL A 358 -11.24 46.80 -37.69
CA VAL A 358 -12.37 47.56 -37.15
C VAL A 358 -13.20 48.09 -38.33
N ARG A 359 -14.38 47.53 -38.58
CA ARG A 359 -15.36 48.13 -39.48
C ARG A 359 -15.88 49.42 -38.85
N ARG A 360 -15.42 50.56 -39.29
CA ARG A 360 -16.13 51.80 -39.03
C ARG A 360 -17.45 51.79 -39.82
N THR A 361 -18.56 51.68 -39.18
CA THR A 361 -19.88 52.07 -39.74
C THR A 361 -19.84 53.58 -39.92
N ILE A 362 -19.73 54.03 -41.15
CA ILE A 362 -19.99 55.44 -41.53
C ILE A 362 -21.51 55.53 -41.37
N SER A 363 -21.99 56.13 -40.29
CA SER A 363 -23.38 56.62 -40.23
C SER A 363 -23.49 57.80 -41.18
N GLU A 364 -24.24 57.61 -42.26
CA GLU A 364 -24.73 58.71 -43.09
C GLU A 364 -25.63 59.62 -42.26
#